data_d14555694b3105048f8daaf9a30d7860
#
_entry.id   d14555694b3105048f8daaf9a30d7860
#
_cell.length_a   1.000
_cell.length_b   1.000
_cell.length_c   1.000
_cell.angle_alpha   90.00
_cell.angle_beta   90.00
_cell.angle_gamma   90.00
#
_symmetry.space_group_name_H-M   'P 1'
#
loop_
_entity.id
_entity.type
_entity.pdbx_description
1 polymer ?
#
loop_
_entity_poly.entity_id
_entity_poly.type
_entity_poly.pdbx_seq_one_letter_code
_entity_poly.pdbx_strand_id
1 'polypeptide(L)'
;MRTYVDANVFLYAVLYDDARSQRCRKALEAIVAGRLEAVTSLLTWDEFSHVVERILGREVAVQEGERFLRFPRLDFLPCSMDVLVRAQRLRANTALGARDCLHAATALLAGATTFLSEDTDFARVPGLTRQPV
;
A
#
# COMPACT_ATOMS: atom_id res chain seq x y z
N MET A 1 -15.45 5.51 5.11
CA MET A 1 -14.14 5.48 5.80
C MET A 1 -13.08 4.95 4.85
N ARG A 2 -11.97 5.65 4.75
CA ARG A 2 -10.90 5.28 3.83
C ARG A 2 -9.97 4.24 4.43
N THR A 3 -9.56 3.28 3.60
CA THR A 3 -8.55 2.29 3.95
C THR A 3 -7.31 2.53 3.10
N TYR A 4 -6.17 2.64 3.74
CA TYR A 4 -4.90 2.67 3.02
C TYR A 4 -4.47 1.24 2.71
N VAL A 5 -4.03 1.00 1.48
CA VAL A 5 -3.62 -0.34 1.02
C VAL A 5 -2.12 -0.33 0.75
N ASP A 6 -1.40 -1.14 1.50
CA ASP A 6 0.05 -1.26 1.38
C ASP A 6 0.47 -2.04 0.13
N ALA A 7 1.68 -1.79 -0.33
CA ALA A 7 2.24 -2.42 -1.54
C ALA A 7 2.20 -3.94 -1.49
N ASN A 8 2.41 -4.55 -0.31
CA ASN A 8 2.45 -6.01 -0.20
C ASN A 8 1.12 -6.68 -0.58
N VAL A 9 -0.01 -6.00 -0.41
CA VAL A 9 -1.32 -6.53 -0.80
C VAL A 9 -1.38 -6.75 -2.32
N PHE A 10 -0.90 -5.77 -3.09
CA PHE A 10 -0.82 -5.87 -4.55
C PHE A 10 0.24 -6.86 -5.00
N LEU A 11 1.39 -6.86 -4.32
CA LEU A 11 2.51 -7.75 -4.65
C LEU A 11 2.15 -9.22 -4.44
N TYR A 12 1.56 -9.57 -3.31
CA TYR A 12 1.19 -10.96 -3.05
C TYR A 12 0.12 -11.44 -4.02
N ALA A 13 -0.80 -10.59 -4.41
CA ALA A 13 -1.84 -10.93 -5.39
C ALA A 13 -1.25 -11.31 -6.76
N VAL A 14 -0.16 -10.64 -7.17
CA VAL A 14 0.48 -10.85 -8.47
C VAL A 14 1.52 -11.99 -8.43
N LEU A 15 2.32 -12.04 -7.35
CA LEU A 15 3.53 -12.87 -7.33
C LEU A 15 3.31 -14.29 -6.84
N TYR A 16 2.27 -14.56 -6.06
CA TYR A 16 2.10 -15.83 -5.38
C TYR A 16 0.73 -16.45 -5.66
N ASP A 17 0.64 -17.75 -5.38
CA ASP A 17 -0.59 -18.52 -5.52
C ASP A 17 -0.75 -19.43 -4.29
N ASP A 18 -1.02 -18.80 -3.16
CA ASP A 18 -1.18 -19.43 -1.86
C ASP A 18 -2.40 -18.85 -1.12
N ALA A 19 -2.64 -19.28 0.11
CA ALA A 19 -3.80 -18.79 0.89
C ALA A 19 -3.72 -17.29 1.14
N ARG A 20 -2.51 -16.76 1.38
CA ARG A 20 -2.30 -15.31 1.60
C ARG A 20 -2.58 -14.50 0.35
N SER A 21 -2.08 -14.94 -0.79
CA SER A 21 -2.34 -14.25 -2.07
C SER A 21 -3.81 -14.26 -2.44
N GLN A 22 -4.53 -15.33 -2.13
CA GLN A 22 -5.96 -15.40 -2.34
C GLN A 22 -6.72 -14.41 -1.48
N ARG A 23 -6.31 -14.23 -0.21
CA ARG A 23 -6.90 -13.20 0.66
C ARG A 23 -6.63 -11.80 0.11
N CYS A 24 -5.41 -11.56 -0.37
CA CYS A 24 -5.08 -10.28 -1.01
C CYS A 24 -5.97 -10.02 -2.24
N ARG A 25 -6.16 -11.01 -3.10
CA ARG A 25 -7.05 -10.86 -4.27
C ARG A 25 -8.48 -10.56 -3.85
N LYS A 26 -8.99 -11.20 -2.80
CA LYS A 26 -10.34 -10.90 -2.29
C LYS A 26 -10.45 -9.46 -1.77
N ALA A 27 -9.43 -8.95 -1.10
CA ALA A 27 -9.40 -7.56 -0.68
C ALA A 27 -9.44 -6.62 -1.88
N LEU A 28 -8.66 -6.92 -2.93
CA LEU A 28 -8.66 -6.13 -4.16
C LEU A 28 -10.00 -6.20 -4.88
N GLU A 29 -10.65 -7.35 -4.91
CA GLU A 29 -12.01 -7.49 -5.45
C GLU A 29 -13.03 -6.64 -4.69
N ALA A 30 -12.88 -6.53 -3.37
CA ALA A 30 -13.75 -5.67 -2.55
C ALA A 30 -13.61 -4.19 -2.93
N ILE A 31 -12.41 -3.75 -3.30
CA ILE A 31 -12.17 -2.40 -3.79
C ILE A 31 -12.89 -2.20 -5.13
N VAL A 32 -12.69 -3.11 -6.07
CA VAL A 32 -13.31 -3.04 -7.40
C VAL A 32 -14.83 -3.03 -7.29
N ALA A 33 -15.38 -3.79 -6.36
CA ALA A 33 -16.83 -3.86 -6.12
C ALA A 33 -17.37 -2.65 -5.36
N GLY A 34 -16.52 -1.73 -4.91
CA GLY A 34 -16.94 -0.55 -4.16
C GLY A 34 -17.32 -0.82 -2.69
N ARG A 35 -16.99 -1.99 -2.18
CA ARG A 35 -17.23 -2.33 -0.77
C ARG A 35 -16.16 -1.76 0.17
N LEU A 36 -15.02 -1.37 -0.38
CA LEU A 36 -13.89 -0.83 0.35
C LEU A 36 -13.43 0.45 -0.34
N GLU A 37 -13.49 1.58 0.36
CA GLU A 37 -12.96 2.86 -0.14
C GLU A 37 -11.46 2.89 0.09
N ALA A 38 -10.69 2.76 -0.98
CA ALA A 38 -9.27 2.51 -0.89
C ALA A 38 -8.42 3.67 -1.42
N VAL A 39 -7.33 3.93 -0.72
CA VAL A 39 -6.29 4.87 -1.13
C VAL A 39 -4.93 4.20 -1.02
N THR A 40 -3.98 4.67 -1.81
CA THR A 40 -2.58 4.26 -1.71
C THR A 40 -1.67 5.42 -2.11
N SER A 41 -0.38 5.27 -1.88
CA SER A 41 0.61 6.29 -2.27
C SER A 41 1.09 6.09 -3.69
N LEU A 42 1.49 7.17 -4.37
CA LEU A 42 2.26 7.09 -5.60
C LEU A 42 3.54 6.24 -5.40
N LEU A 43 4.09 6.25 -4.19
CA LEU A 43 5.24 5.44 -3.84
C LEU A 43 4.97 3.93 -3.97
N THR A 44 3.72 3.51 -3.81
CA THR A 44 3.32 2.11 -3.97
C THR A 44 3.62 1.61 -5.38
N TRP A 45 3.45 2.46 -6.40
CA TRP A 45 3.83 2.10 -7.77
C TRP A 45 5.32 1.80 -7.88
N ASP A 46 6.17 2.61 -7.26
CA ASP A 46 7.62 2.40 -7.27
C ASP A 46 8.00 1.06 -6.65
N GLU A 47 7.50 0.77 -5.48
CA GLU A 47 7.77 -0.50 -4.79
C GLU A 47 7.22 -1.69 -5.59
N PHE A 48 5.99 -1.58 -6.08
CA PHE A 48 5.34 -2.62 -6.86
C PHE A 48 6.15 -2.92 -8.14
N SER A 49 6.48 -1.89 -8.90
CA SER A 49 7.23 -2.02 -10.15
C SER A 49 8.60 -2.63 -9.93
N HIS A 50 9.32 -2.15 -8.90
CA HIS A 50 10.67 -2.64 -8.59
C HIS A 50 10.66 -4.13 -8.22
N VAL A 51 9.75 -4.56 -7.36
CA VAL A 51 9.71 -5.96 -6.90
C VAL A 51 9.24 -6.89 -8.01
N VAL A 52 8.21 -6.50 -8.77
CA VAL A 52 7.73 -7.32 -9.89
C VAL A 52 8.83 -7.48 -10.94
N GLU A 53 9.55 -6.41 -11.26
CA GLU A 53 10.67 -6.50 -12.23
C GLU A 53 11.76 -7.43 -11.74
N ARG A 54 12.13 -7.36 -10.47
CA ARG A 54 13.17 -8.21 -9.91
C ARG A 54 12.81 -9.69 -9.95
N ILE A 55 11.54 -10.03 -9.74
CA ILE A 55 11.09 -11.41 -9.64
C ILE A 55 10.62 -11.98 -10.98
N LEU A 56 9.87 -11.21 -11.77
CA LEU A 56 9.23 -11.67 -13.00
C LEU A 56 9.76 -11.04 -14.27
N GLY A 57 10.71 -10.11 -14.16
CA GLY A 57 11.33 -9.45 -15.31
C GLY A 57 10.62 -8.15 -15.73
N ARG A 58 11.31 -7.40 -16.59
CA ARG A 58 10.88 -6.06 -17.00
C ARG A 58 9.56 -6.07 -17.78
N GLU A 59 9.42 -7.01 -18.71
CA GLU A 59 8.22 -7.06 -19.56
C GLU A 59 6.95 -7.24 -18.73
N VAL A 60 6.98 -8.18 -17.78
CA VAL A 60 5.84 -8.41 -16.88
C VAL A 60 5.62 -7.20 -15.98
N ALA A 61 6.69 -6.59 -15.47
CA ALA A 61 6.59 -5.41 -14.62
C ALA A 61 5.94 -4.23 -15.34
N VAL A 62 6.26 -4.01 -16.61
CA VAL A 62 5.63 -2.94 -17.40
C VAL A 62 4.13 -3.22 -17.58
N GLN A 63 3.76 -4.44 -17.92
CA GLN A 63 2.35 -4.82 -18.09
C GLN A 63 1.56 -4.70 -16.79
N GLU A 64 2.11 -5.22 -15.70
CA GLU A 64 1.44 -5.18 -14.39
C GLU A 64 1.39 -3.77 -13.84
N GLY A 65 2.39 -2.95 -14.09
CA GLY A 65 2.40 -1.53 -13.70
C GLY A 65 1.30 -0.74 -14.39
N GLU A 66 1.05 -0.98 -15.67
CA GLU A 66 -0.07 -0.35 -16.37
C GLU A 66 -1.42 -0.76 -15.81
N ARG A 67 -1.58 -2.05 -15.51
CA ARG A 67 -2.81 -2.56 -14.89
C ARG A 67 -3.01 -1.95 -13.51
N PHE A 68 -1.94 -1.82 -12.74
CA PHE A 68 -1.98 -1.21 -11.41
C PHE A 68 -2.47 0.24 -11.47
N LEU A 69 -1.95 1.03 -12.40
CA LEU A 69 -2.37 2.44 -12.55
C LEU A 69 -3.82 2.60 -13.02
N ARG A 70 -4.39 1.58 -13.64
CA ARG A 70 -5.80 1.55 -14.07
C ARG A 70 -6.71 0.88 -13.05
N PHE A 71 -6.20 0.60 -11.86
CA PHE A 71 -6.97 -0.13 -10.86
C PHE A 71 -8.23 0.67 -10.50
N PRO A 72 -9.44 0.07 -10.64
CA PRO A 72 -10.67 0.81 -10.42
C PRO A 72 -10.86 1.17 -8.95
N ARG A 73 -11.39 2.37 -8.70
CA ARG A 73 -11.77 2.83 -7.36
C ARG A 73 -10.63 2.88 -6.35
N LEU A 74 -9.40 2.98 -6.82
CA LEU A 74 -8.21 3.15 -5.99
C LEU A 74 -7.68 4.57 -6.21
N ASP A 75 -7.66 5.37 -5.16
CA ASP A 75 -7.11 6.72 -5.24
C ASP A 75 -5.61 6.70 -4.95
N PHE A 76 -4.84 7.27 -5.88
CA PHE A 76 -3.40 7.42 -5.72
C PHE A 76 -3.09 8.79 -5.13
N LEU A 77 -2.47 8.80 -3.96
CA LEU A 77 -2.17 10.02 -3.23
C LEU A 77 -0.71 10.45 -3.45
N PRO A 78 -0.46 11.75 -3.62
CA PRO A 78 0.90 12.25 -3.83
C PRO A 78 1.76 12.11 -2.58
N CYS A 79 3.07 11.95 -2.80
CA CYS A 79 4.08 12.06 -1.76
C CYS A 79 4.53 13.54 -1.68
N SER A 80 3.74 14.34 -1.01
CA SER A 80 3.96 15.79 -0.89
C SER A 80 5.00 16.13 0.18
N MET A 81 5.38 17.42 0.27
CA MET A 81 6.25 17.89 1.35
C MET A 81 5.60 17.66 2.72
N ASP A 82 4.29 17.81 2.85
CA ASP A 82 3.58 17.53 4.10
C ASP A 82 3.73 16.08 4.52
N VAL A 83 3.67 15.15 3.55
CA VAL A 83 3.92 13.73 3.80
C VAL A 83 5.34 13.51 4.30
N LEU A 84 6.33 14.15 3.67
CA LEU A 84 7.74 14.03 4.08
C LEU A 84 7.96 14.56 5.50
N VAL A 85 7.40 15.71 5.84
CA VAL A 85 7.52 16.28 7.18
C VAL A 85 6.90 15.33 8.22
N ARG A 86 5.73 14.79 7.94
CA ARG A 86 5.07 13.85 8.84
C ARG A 86 5.86 12.55 8.96
N ALA A 87 6.38 12.05 7.85
CA ALA A 87 7.22 10.85 7.83
C ALA A 87 8.49 11.04 8.68
N GLN A 88 9.11 12.21 8.62
CA GLN A 88 10.30 12.51 9.44
C GLN A 88 9.98 12.45 10.93
N ARG A 89 8.81 12.94 11.34
CA ARG A 89 8.36 12.84 12.73
C ARG A 89 8.12 11.39 13.15
N LEU A 90 7.47 10.60 12.30
CA LEU A 90 7.27 9.18 12.55
C LEU A 90 8.59 8.44 12.68
N ARG A 91 9.56 8.79 11.85
CA ARG A 91 10.90 8.22 11.88
C ARG A 91 11.60 8.47 13.22
N ALA A 92 11.43 9.68 13.77
CA ALA A 92 12.01 10.05 15.05
C ALA A 92 11.34 9.35 16.25
N ASN A 93 10.07 8.95 16.11
CA ASN A 93 9.26 8.46 17.21
C ASN A 93 8.85 6.98 17.10
N THR A 94 9.25 6.30 16.04
CA THR A 94 8.96 4.87 15.81
C THR A 94 10.22 4.15 15.32
N ALA A 95 10.16 2.83 15.27
CA ALA A 95 11.22 2.01 14.70
C ALA A 95 11.05 1.76 13.19
N LEU A 96 10.05 2.37 12.56
CA LEU A 96 9.78 2.18 11.13
C LEU A 96 10.91 2.70 10.25
N GLY A 97 11.18 1.99 9.15
CA GLY A 97 12.05 2.46 8.09
C GLY A 97 11.48 3.65 7.34
N ALA A 98 12.29 4.30 6.51
CA ALA A 98 11.91 5.52 5.82
C ALA A 98 10.69 5.33 4.90
N ARG A 99 10.66 4.27 4.10
CA ARG A 99 9.53 4.00 3.20
C ARG A 99 8.24 3.73 3.95
N ASP A 100 8.32 2.95 5.03
CA ASP A 100 7.15 2.65 5.84
C ASP A 100 6.60 3.92 6.51
N CYS A 101 7.48 4.83 6.92
CA CYS A 101 7.06 6.13 7.42
C CYS A 101 6.34 6.96 6.37
N LEU A 102 6.75 6.88 5.10
CA LEU A 102 6.06 7.56 4.00
C LEU A 102 4.66 7.00 3.79
N HIS A 103 4.50 5.69 3.81
CA HIS A 103 3.18 5.06 3.70
C HIS A 103 2.27 5.44 4.87
N ALA A 104 2.79 5.34 6.09
CA ALA A 104 2.03 5.68 7.29
C ALA A 104 1.63 7.15 7.30
N ALA A 105 2.55 8.06 6.95
CA ALA A 105 2.27 9.49 6.87
C ALA A 105 1.22 9.81 5.81
N THR A 106 1.30 9.17 4.65
CA THR A 106 0.30 9.36 3.59
C THR A 106 -1.09 8.95 4.09
N ALA A 107 -1.19 7.79 4.75
CA ALA A 107 -2.45 7.32 5.31
C ALA A 107 -3.02 8.28 6.35
N LEU A 108 -2.19 8.74 7.28
CA LEU A 108 -2.62 9.66 8.34
C LEU A 108 -3.12 10.98 7.78
N LEU A 109 -2.40 11.58 6.83
CA LEU A 109 -2.79 12.84 6.23
C LEU A 109 -4.05 12.73 5.37
N ALA A 110 -4.30 11.55 4.81
CA ALA A 110 -5.51 11.29 4.04
C ALA A 110 -6.73 10.96 4.91
N GLY A 111 -6.55 10.86 6.23
CA GLY A 111 -7.61 10.43 7.12
C GLY A 111 -7.94 8.95 7.01
N ALA A 112 -7.05 8.15 6.42
CA ALA A 112 -7.19 6.71 6.31
C ALA A 112 -6.65 6.05 7.57
N THR A 113 -7.51 5.85 8.55
CA THR A 113 -7.10 5.29 9.85
C THR A 113 -6.97 3.77 9.82
N THR A 114 -7.59 3.10 8.86
CA THR A 114 -7.42 1.67 8.63
C THR A 114 -6.31 1.46 7.61
N PHE A 115 -5.34 0.63 7.98
CA PHE A 115 -4.14 0.37 7.17
C PHE A 115 -4.07 -1.13 6.86
N LEU A 116 -4.38 -1.49 5.62
CA LEU A 116 -4.41 -2.87 5.18
C LEU A 116 -3.01 -3.31 4.76
N SER A 117 -2.40 -4.18 5.54
CA SER A 117 -1.03 -4.66 5.32
C SER A 117 -0.77 -5.96 6.06
N GLU A 118 0.05 -6.81 5.47
CA GLU A 118 0.59 -8.00 6.14
C GLU A 118 1.74 -7.67 7.09
N ASP A 119 2.32 -6.47 7.01
CA ASP A 119 3.43 -6.07 7.86
C ASP A 119 2.93 -5.63 9.24
N THR A 120 3.32 -6.38 10.28
CA THR A 120 2.91 -6.13 11.66
C THR A 120 3.50 -4.85 12.25
N ASP A 121 4.55 -4.30 11.66
CA ASP A 121 5.20 -3.08 12.18
C ASP A 121 4.26 -1.87 12.17
N PHE A 122 3.30 -1.82 11.24
CA PHE A 122 2.32 -0.75 11.18
C PHE A 122 1.33 -0.73 12.35
N ALA A 123 1.19 -1.82 13.09
CA ALA A 123 0.33 -1.88 14.27
C ALA A 123 0.79 -0.94 15.39
N ARG A 124 2.05 -0.49 15.35
CA ARG A 124 2.65 0.37 16.37
C ARG A 124 2.60 1.85 16.02
N VAL A 125 2.00 2.21 14.88
CA VAL A 125 1.91 3.61 14.47
C VAL A 125 0.71 4.27 15.14
N PRO A 126 0.92 5.33 15.95
CA PRO A 126 -0.20 6.04 16.56
C PRO A 126 -1.15 6.60 15.51
N GLY A 127 -2.46 6.40 15.72
CA GLY A 127 -3.48 6.89 14.79
C GLY A 127 -3.83 5.95 13.65
N LEU A 128 -3.08 4.86 13.48
CA LEU A 128 -3.39 3.83 12.48
C LEU A 128 -3.85 2.54 13.17
N THR A 129 -4.85 1.90 12.57
CA THR A 129 -5.25 0.55 12.93
C THR A 129 -4.83 -0.37 11.79
N ARG A 130 -3.81 -1.17 12.01
CA ARG A 130 -3.41 -2.16 11.03
C ARG A 130 -4.46 -3.27 10.95
N GLN A 131 -4.86 -3.58 9.73
CA GLN A 131 -5.75 -4.69 9.46
C GLN A 131 -5.00 -5.72 8.63
N PRO A 132 -4.90 -6.99 9.06
CA PRO A 132 -4.36 -8.06 8.22
C PRO A 132 -5.31 -8.35 7.06
N VAL A 133 -4.75 -8.88 5.99
CA VAL A 133 -5.51 -9.23 4.80
C VAL A 133 -6.22 -10.58 4.96
#